data_2a6565f9dcd31882670fd5f9d93b60c3
#
_entry.id   2a6565f9dcd31882670fd5f9d93b60c3
#
_cell.length_a   1.000
_cell.length_b   1.000
_cell.length_c   1.000
_cell.angle_alpha   90.00
_cell.angle_beta   90.00
_cell.angle_gamma   90.00
#
_symmetry.space_group_name_H-M   'P 1'
#
loop_
_entity.id
_entity.type
_entity.pdbx_description
1 polymer ?
#
loop_
_entity_poly.entity_id
_entity_poly.type
_entity_poly.pdbx_seq_one_letter_code
_entity_poly.pdbx_strand_id
1 'polypeptide(L)'
;MKVLIGLSSLFMAVILSGCLGSSSSSAAPTLAFAYVVGQGDNGIRGFAEKTTGELQALPIFSFATSARPVSIALHPSKNFLYVPNLTSNTVSGFNIDHVAGVLTPAGTAVPPTPACTAPAVCSNPVSAAVSSSGQFLFLLNQGTASPSVPTSISVFSIDTARGLLTPVAGSPFSFASLSAPNPQFIVASPTSGFVYVSDGASGTISMFSVGASGTLTEIAPALSIGAGATVAGIAIDSKGQFLYAADSANNKIATFSIAAGGGLSPVAGSPFAAGTKPVAVAVDSTASFLYVANQGSNNVSAFKINAGALTEISGSPYAVVTTGAPQPIFLTLDVSNKFLYVANLGTSSISAFGVKSADGTLALLTDSPFQQAIQPLWIASTQ
;
A
#
# COMPACT_ATOMS: atom_id res chain seq x y z
N MET A 1 -74.65 8.67 41.20
CA MET A 1 -74.41 9.00 39.78
C MET A 1 -72.93 9.03 39.56
N LYS A 2 -72.47 8.30 38.63
CA LYS A 2 -71.10 8.02 38.16
C LYS A 2 -70.12 7.44 39.19
N VAL A 3 -70.04 6.14 39.14
CA VAL A 3 -69.09 5.26 39.75
C VAL A 3 -67.76 5.30 38.98
N LEU A 4 -66.65 5.48 39.67
CA LEU A 4 -65.33 5.32 39.08
C LEU A 4 -64.68 4.12 39.74
N ILE A 5 -64.48 3.07 38.96
CA ILE A 5 -63.83 1.84 39.35
C ILE A 5 -62.34 2.00 39.11
N GLY A 6 -61.54 1.97 40.19
CA GLY A 6 -60.08 1.92 40.07
C GLY A 6 -59.61 0.44 40.02
N LEU A 7 -58.88 0.10 38.96
CA LEU A 7 -58.13 -1.17 38.90
C LEU A 7 -56.71 -0.95 39.44
N SER A 8 -56.37 -1.62 40.52
CA SER A 8 -55.04 -1.77 41.06
C SER A 8 -54.39 -2.97 40.38
N SER A 9 -53.36 -2.74 39.55
CA SER A 9 -52.51 -3.79 39.03
C SER A 9 -51.34 -4.11 39.96
N LEU A 10 -51.38 -5.31 40.47
CA LEU A 10 -50.36 -5.93 41.31
C LEU A 10 -49.17 -6.29 40.48
N PHE A 11 -47.99 -5.62 40.66
CA PHE A 11 -46.73 -6.01 40.05
C PHE A 11 -46.09 -7.12 40.91
N MET A 12 -46.06 -8.31 40.38
CA MET A 12 -45.35 -9.46 40.95
C MET A 12 -43.89 -9.41 40.50
N ALA A 13 -42.97 -9.02 41.37
CA ALA A 13 -41.53 -9.08 41.12
C ALA A 13 -41.07 -10.53 41.23
N VAL A 14 -40.69 -11.12 40.09
CA VAL A 14 -39.98 -12.38 40.04
C VAL A 14 -38.48 -12.09 40.17
N ILE A 15 -37.92 -12.42 41.34
CA ILE A 15 -36.46 -12.40 41.55
C ILE A 15 -35.91 -13.70 40.97
N LEU A 16 -35.33 -13.63 39.75
CA LEU A 16 -34.45 -14.68 39.23
C LEU A 16 -33.03 -14.45 39.78
N SER A 17 -32.64 -15.22 40.78
CA SER A 17 -31.24 -15.41 41.12
C SER A 17 -30.58 -16.30 40.06
N GLY A 18 -30.05 -15.68 39.02
CA GLY A 18 -29.22 -16.33 38.00
C GLY A 18 -27.74 -16.19 38.35
N CYS A 19 -27.05 -17.30 38.40
CA CYS A 19 -25.61 -17.43 38.61
C CYS A 19 -24.81 -16.38 37.84
N LEU A 20 -23.91 -15.69 38.53
CA LEU A 20 -22.79 -14.96 37.96
C LEU A 20 -21.82 -15.96 37.32
N GLY A 21 -22.13 -16.36 36.08
CA GLY A 21 -21.14 -16.89 35.17
C GLY A 21 -20.22 -15.74 34.77
N SER A 22 -18.94 -15.83 35.11
CA SER A 22 -17.90 -14.95 34.59
C SER A 22 -17.94 -15.05 33.06
N SER A 23 -18.61 -14.11 32.37
CA SER A 23 -18.45 -13.90 30.98
C SER A 23 -17.02 -13.37 30.79
N SER A 24 -16.09 -14.25 30.41
CA SER A 24 -14.88 -13.81 29.71
C SER A 24 -15.38 -12.99 28.52
N SER A 25 -15.18 -11.69 28.57
CA SER A 25 -15.32 -10.84 27.38
C SER A 25 -14.28 -11.32 26.40
N SER A 26 -14.66 -12.26 25.51
CA SER A 26 -13.89 -12.47 24.30
C SER A 26 -13.90 -11.12 23.58
N ALA A 27 -12.73 -10.47 23.49
CA ALA A 27 -12.58 -9.32 22.63
C ALA A 27 -13.20 -9.70 21.28
N ALA A 28 -14.06 -8.83 20.74
CA ALA A 28 -14.63 -9.05 19.42
C ALA A 28 -13.45 -9.31 18.47
N PRO A 29 -13.53 -10.31 17.56
CA PRO A 29 -12.44 -10.59 16.65
C PRO A 29 -12.16 -9.30 15.88
N THR A 30 -10.92 -8.84 15.92
CA THR A 30 -10.46 -7.70 15.13
C THR A 30 -10.66 -8.08 13.66
N LEU A 31 -11.55 -7.37 12.97
CA LEU A 31 -11.80 -7.61 11.57
C LEU A 31 -10.67 -6.98 10.75
N ALA A 32 -10.14 -7.73 9.80
CA ALA A 32 -9.23 -7.20 8.79
C ALA A 32 -10.03 -6.49 7.70
N PHE A 33 -9.47 -5.40 7.17
CA PHE A 33 -10.10 -4.65 6.09
C PHE A 33 -9.10 -4.43 4.95
N ALA A 34 -9.59 -4.52 3.74
CA ALA A 34 -8.86 -4.13 2.54
C ALA A 34 -9.47 -2.87 1.93
N TYR A 35 -8.61 -1.94 1.53
CA TYR A 35 -8.99 -0.71 0.86
C TYR A 35 -8.36 -0.64 -0.52
N VAL A 36 -9.16 -0.27 -1.51
CA VAL A 36 -8.77 -0.28 -2.93
C VAL A 36 -9.06 1.07 -3.55
N VAL A 37 -8.08 1.61 -4.25
CA VAL A 37 -8.26 2.78 -5.13
C VAL A 37 -8.08 2.35 -6.58
N GLY A 38 -8.74 3.05 -7.50
CA GLY A 38 -8.69 2.71 -8.92
C GLY A 38 -8.98 3.87 -9.85
N GLN A 39 -8.78 3.63 -11.15
CA GLN A 39 -9.10 4.60 -12.20
C GLN A 39 -10.62 4.71 -12.38
N GLY A 40 -11.07 5.93 -12.70
CA GLY A 40 -12.49 6.19 -13.00
C GLY A 40 -13.38 6.35 -11.78
N ASP A 41 -12.84 6.23 -10.56
CA ASP A 41 -13.54 6.52 -9.31
C ASP A 41 -12.74 7.53 -8.49
N ASN A 42 -13.44 8.46 -7.85
CA ASN A 42 -12.85 9.44 -6.93
C ASN A 42 -13.05 8.96 -5.48
N GLY A 43 -12.93 7.66 -5.25
CA GLY A 43 -13.20 7.03 -3.97
C GLY A 43 -12.26 5.88 -3.64
N ILE A 44 -12.35 5.46 -2.39
CA ILE A 44 -11.75 4.25 -1.86
C ILE A 44 -12.85 3.22 -1.71
N ARG A 45 -12.64 2.00 -2.20
CA ARG A 45 -13.52 0.86 -1.98
C ARG A 45 -13.07 0.09 -0.75
N GLY A 46 -14.00 -0.14 0.18
CA GLY A 46 -13.72 -0.86 1.42
C GLY A 46 -14.30 -2.27 1.42
N PHE A 47 -13.52 -3.21 1.94
CA PHE A 47 -13.88 -4.63 2.08
C PHE A 47 -13.53 -5.13 3.46
N ALA A 48 -14.37 -6.02 4.01
CA ALA A 48 -13.99 -6.88 5.12
C ALA A 48 -13.26 -8.12 4.56
N GLU A 49 -12.12 -8.44 5.12
CA GLU A 49 -11.38 -9.66 4.84
C GLU A 49 -11.92 -10.78 5.72
N LYS A 50 -12.50 -11.82 5.12
CA LYS A 50 -12.96 -13.01 5.85
C LYS A 50 -11.76 -13.89 6.24
N THR A 51 -11.95 -14.72 7.23
CA THR A 51 -10.95 -15.71 7.66
C THR A 51 -10.59 -16.72 6.57
N THR A 52 -11.40 -16.81 5.52
CA THR A 52 -11.18 -17.61 4.30
C THR A 52 -10.38 -16.87 3.23
N GLY A 53 -10.09 -15.58 3.43
CA GLY A 53 -9.41 -14.71 2.46
C GLY A 53 -10.35 -14.06 1.43
N GLU A 54 -11.64 -14.34 1.50
CA GLU A 54 -12.64 -13.68 0.66
C GLU A 54 -12.77 -12.20 1.05
N LEU A 55 -12.97 -11.36 0.04
CA LEU A 55 -13.25 -9.93 0.21
C LEU A 55 -14.75 -9.68 0.11
N GLN A 56 -15.34 -9.25 1.22
CA GLN A 56 -16.75 -8.86 1.28
C GLN A 56 -16.88 -7.34 1.30
N ALA A 57 -17.62 -6.78 0.34
CA ALA A 57 -17.87 -5.34 0.32
C ALA A 57 -18.50 -4.84 1.64
N LEU A 58 -17.99 -3.73 2.16
CA LEU A 58 -18.55 -3.09 3.35
C LEU A 58 -19.94 -2.51 3.06
N PRO A 59 -20.82 -2.36 4.07
CA PRO A 59 -22.13 -1.68 3.92
C PRO A 59 -21.98 -0.27 3.35
N ILE A 60 -20.97 0.50 3.80
CA ILE A 60 -20.51 1.73 3.16
C ILE A 60 -19.32 1.35 2.32
N PHE A 61 -19.57 1.09 1.04
CA PHE A 61 -18.58 0.49 0.15
C PHE A 61 -17.60 1.51 -0.46
N SER A 62 -18.01 2.77 -0.63
CA SER A 62 -17.18 3.82 -1.25
C SER A 62 -17.04 5.02 -0.33
N PHE A 63 -15.78 5.42 -0.12
CA PHE A 63 -15.41 6.60 0.65
C PHE A 63 -14.83 7.64 -0.30
N ALA A 64 -15.44 8.84 -0.37
CA ALA A 64 -15.01 9.88 -1.28
C ALA A 64 -13.59 10.38 -0.96
N THR A 65 -12.76 10.51 -2.00
CA THR A 65 -11.48 11.21 -1.96
C THR A 65 -11.55 12.46 -2.86
N SER A 66 -10.40 13.06 -3.15
CA SER A 66 -10.25 14.01 -4.24
C SER A 66 -10.04 13.30 -5.58
N ALA A 67 -9.92 14.06 -6.68
CA ALA A 67 -9.93 13.49 -8.04
C ALA A 67 -8.69 12.62 -8.35
N ARG A 68 -8.94 11.42 -8.87
CA ARG A 68 -7.98 10.42 -9.32
C ARG A 68 -7.02 9.95 -8.22
N PRO A 69 -7.50 9.20 -7.23
CA PRO A 69 -6.63 8.53 -6.27
C PRO A 69 -5.76 7.48 -6.97
N VAL A 70 -4.47 7.36 -6.58
CA VAL A 70 -3.49 6.52 -7.30
C VAL A 70 -2.78 5.49 -6.42
N SER A 71 -2.66 5.72 -5.13
CA SER A 71 -2.05 4.78 -4.18
C SER A 71 -2.64 4.94 -2.78
N ILE A 72 -2.28 4.02 -1.86
CA ILE A 72 -2.66 4.09 -0.46
C ILE A 72 -1.41 3.87 0.39
N ALA A 73 -1.16 4.78 1.33
CA ALA A 73 -0.15 4.61 2.36
C ALA A 73 -0.83 4.38 3.71
N LEU A 74 -0.63 3.20 4.31
CA LEU A 74 -1.12 2.90 5.64
C LEU A 74 -0.15 3.40 6.70
N HIS A 75 -0.68 4.01 7.76
CA HIS A 75 0.08 4.34 8.94
C HIS A 75 0.46 3.06 9.71
N PRO A 76 1.65 2.95 10.32
CA PRO A 76 2.06 1.74 11.06
C PRO A 76 1.09 1.32 12.18
N SER A 77 0.41 2.29 12.83
CA SER A 77 -0.64 2.00 13.83
C SER A 77 -1.91 1.41 13.23
N LYS A 78 -2.08 1.43 11.90
CA LYS A 78 -3.31 1.07 11.17
C LYS A 78 -4.51 1.97 11.44
N ASN A 79 -4.39 3.01 12.29
CA ASN A 79 -5.46 3.94 12.59
C ASN A 79 -5.75 4.93 11.46
N PHE A 80 -4.79 5.13 10.55
CA PHE A 80 -4.87 6.10 9.48
C PHE A 80 -4.43 5.53 8.14
N LEU A 81 -5.00 6.05 7.06
CA LEU A 81 -4.48 5.87 5.71
C LEU A 81 -4.45 7.21 4.96
N TYR A 82 -3.53 7.30 4.00
CA TYR A 82 -3.31 8.48 3.18
C TYR A 82 -3.37 8.12 1.70
N VAL A 83 -4.06 8.96 0.91
CA VAL A 83 -4.32 8.72 -0.50
C VAL A 83 -3.85 9.91 -1.33
N PRO A 84 -2.80 9.76 -2.13
CA PRO A 84 -2.43 10.73 -3.15
C PRO A 84 -3.50 10.82 -4.23
N ASN A 85 -3.91 12.04 -4.58
CA ASN A 85 -4.92 12.32 -5.60
C ASN A 85 -4.25 13.08 -6.76
N LEU A 86 -3.98 12.39 -7.84
CA LEU A 86 -3.14 12.87 -8.94
C LEU A 86 -3.73 14.11 -9.61
N THR A 87 -5.01 14.08 -9.99
CA THR A 87 -5.63 15.19 -10.74
C THR A 87 -5.96 16.40 -9.87
N SER A 88 -6.40 16.19 -8.62
CA SER A 88 -6.63 17.29 -7.70
C SER A 88 -5.35 17.82 -7.06
N ASN A 89 -4.21 17.15 -7.27
CA ASN A 89 -2.93 17.52 -6.69
C ASN A 89 -3.00 17.69 -5.16
N THR A 90 -3.56 16.69 -4.47
CA THR A 90 -3.71 16.69 -3.01
C THR A 90 -3.38 15.32 -2.43
N VAL A 91 -3.23 15.25 -1.12
CA VAL A 91 -3.26 14.01 -0.34
C VAL A 91 -4.44 14.07 0.62
N SER A 92 -5.28 13.04 0.61
CA SER A 92 -6.40 12.87 1.56
C SER A 92 -5.98 11.95 2.69
N GLY A 93 -6.27 12.33 3.94
CA GLY A 93 -6.08 11.49 5.12
C GLY A 93 -7.42 10.97 5.63
N PHE A 94 -7.43 9.75 6.16
CA PHE A 94 -8.62 9.11 6.75
C PHE A 94 -8.28 8.40 8.04
N ASN A 95 -9.21 8.46 9.00
CA ASN A 95 -9.24 7.59 10.17
C ASN A 95 -9.92 6.27 9.79
N ILE A 96 -9.46 5.17 10.36
CA ILE A 96 -10.00 3.82 10.15
C ILE A 96 -10.75 3.39 11.39
N ASP A 97 -12.04 3.06 11.25
CA ASP A 97 -12.81 2.37 12.28
C ASP A 97 -12.50 0.87 12.22
N HIS A 98 -11.83 0.34 13.23
CA HIS A 98 -11.42 -1.08 13.30
C HIS A 98 -12.58 -2.05 13.60
N VAL A 99 -13.79 -1.57 13.86
CA VAL A 99 -14.97 -2.41 14.10
C VAL A 99 -15.77 -2.57 12.80
N ALA A 100 -16.00 -1.45 12.11
CA ALA A 100 -16.87 -1.42 10.93
C ALA A 100 -16.09 -1.26 9.60
N GLY A 101 -14.78 -0.97 9.64
CA GLY A 101 -13.97 -0.67 8.46
C GLY A 101 -14.31 0.65 7.79
N VAL A 102 -15.09 1.50 8.46
CA VAL A 102 -15.53 2.78 7.90
C VAL A 102 -14.38 3.78 7.93
N LEU A 103 -14.18 4.48 6.81
CA LEU A 103 -13.24 5.58 6.72
C LEU A 103 -13.92 6.92 6.98
N THR A 104 -13.34 7.71 7.86
CA THR A 104 -13.76 9.10 8.09
C THR A 104 -12.61 10.05 7.79
N PRO A 105 -12.84 11.20 7.09
CA PRO A 105 -11.76 12.13 6.77
C PRO A 105 -11.01 12.60 8.02
N ALA A 106 -9.68 12.56 7.96
CA ALA A 106 -8.79 13.14 8.95
C ALA A 106 -8.44 14.59 8.52
N GLY A 107 -9.41 15.48 8.58
CA GLY A 107 -9.28 16.86 8.09
C GLY A 107 -9.55 17.01 6.59
N THR A 108 -9.20 18.18 6.05
CA THR A 108 -9.31 18.47 4.60
C THR A 108 -8.11 17.90 3.86
N ALA A 109 -8.31 17.55 2.57
CA ALA A 109 -7.19 17.14 1.71
C ALA A 109 -6.14 18.26 1.60
N VAL A 110 -4.87 17.90 1.78
CA VAL A 110 -3.75 18.83 1.84
C VAL A 110 -3.02 18.83 0.48
N PRO A 111 -2.73 19.99 -0.12
CA PRO A 111 -1.91 20.06 -1.32
C PRO A 111 -0.44 19.72 -1.00
N PRO A 112 0.34 19.17 -1.96
CA PRO A 112 1.80 19.17 -1.88
C PRO A 112 2.32 20.60 -1.72
N THR A 113 3.47 20.78 -1.12
CA THR A 113 4.10 22.09 -0.99
C THR A 113 5.16 22.31 -2.09
N PRO A 114 5.16 23.45 -2.77
CA PRO A 114 4.14 24.50 -2.73
C PRO A 114 2.81 24.03 -3.35
N ALA A 115 1.70 24.57 -2.85
CA ALA A 115 0.40 24.35 -3.45
C ALA A 115 0.40 24.79 -4.92
N CYS A 116 -0.42 24.16 -5.76
CA CYS A 116 -0.64 24.64 -7.12
C CYS A 116 -1.08 26.10 -7.10
N THR A 117 -0.26 27.01 -7.60
CA THR A 117 -0.59 28.44 -7.73
C THR A 117 -1.37 28.75 -9.00
N ALA A 118 -1.42 27.79 -9.94
CA ALA A 118 -2.21 27.84 -11.17
C ALA A 118 -2.52 26.41 -11.65
N PRO A 119 -3.60 26.17 -12.44
CA PRO A 119 -3.98 24.83 -12.91
C PRO A 119 -2.89 24.08 -13.67
N ALA A 120 -1.85 24.78 -14.14
CA ALA A 120 -0.77 24.23 -14.93
C ALA A 120 0.51 23.92 -14.15
N VAL A 121 0.60 24.29 -12.84
CA VAL A 121 1.84 24.17 -12.05
C VAL A 121 1.57 23.23 -10.88
N CYS A 122 1.40 21.95 -11.18
CA CYS A 122 1.04 20.96 -10.18
C CYS A 122 2.12 19.89 -10.03
N SER A 123 2.31 19.44 -8.79
CA SER A 123 3.37 18.48 -8.45
C SER A 123 3.07 17.05 -8.90
N ASN A 124 1.82 16.70 -9.23
CA ASN A 124 1.36 15.37 -9.65
C ASN A 124 1.79 14.24 -8.69
N PRO A 125 1.16 14.12 -7.52
CA PRO A 125 1.50 13.05 -6.57
C PRO A 125 1.12 11.68 -7.14
N VAL A 126 2.08 10.73 -7.14
CA VAL A 126 1.92 9.39 -7.73
C VAL A 126 2.01 8.25 -6.73
N SER A 127 2.73 8.43 -5.63
CA SER A 127 2.92 7.39 -4.62
C SER A 127 3.18 8.02 -3.25
N ALA A 128 2.89 7.29 -2.18
CA ALA A 128 3.17 7.74 -0.82
C ALA A 128 3.67 6.60 0.07
N ALA A 129 4.48 6.94 1.07
CA ALA A 129 4.92 6.03 2.12
C ALA A 129 4.89 6.74 3.47
N VAL A 130 4.60 6.01 4.55
CA VAL A 130 4.69 6.49 5.92
C VAL A 130 5.98 5.97 6.56
N SER A 131 6.69 6.80 7.32
CA SER A 131 7.86 6.38 8.07
C SER A 131 7.52 5.26 9.06
N SER A 132 8.48 4.39 9.38
CA SER A 132 8.29 3.31 10.37
C SER A 132 7.88 3.82 11.75
N SER A 133 8.29 5.05 12.12
CA SER A 133 7.87 5.72 13.35
C SER A 133 6.42 6.24 13.31
N GLY A 134 5.79 6.30 12.16
CA GLY A 134 4.48 6.94 11.96
C GLY A 134 4.50 8.47 11.99
N GLN A 135 5.67 9.10 12.13
CA GLN A 135 5.77 10.57 12.32
C GLN A 135 5.72 11.34 11.00
N PHE A 136 6.08 10.73 9.88
CA PHE A 136 6.18 11.40 8.59
C PHE A 136 5.48 10.65 7.46
N LEU A 137 4.80 11.43 6.61
CA LEU A 137 4.32 10.99 5.29
C LEU A 137 5.24 11.56 4.22
N PHE A 138 5.73 10.68 3.35
CA PHE A 138 6.50 11.01 2.14
C PHE A 138 5.59 10.90 0.94
N LEU A 139 5.36 12.00 0.24
CA LEU A 139 4.52 12.08 -0.96
C LEU A 139 5.38 12.29 -2.18
N LEU A 140 5.47 11.30 -3.05
CA LEU A 140 6.25 11.35 -4.28
C LEU A 140 5.50 12.11 -5.36
N ASN A 141 6.13 13.17 -5.87
CA ASN A 141 5.59 14.03 -6.91
C ASN A 141 6.36 13.84 -8.21
N GLN A 142 5.64 13.51 -9.28
CA GLN A 142 6.23 13.31 -10.61
C GLN A 142 6.68 14.62 -11.27
N GLY A 143 6.07 15.74 -10.87
CA GLY A 143 6.30 17.02 -11.53
C GLY A 143 5.61 17.12 -12.90
N THR A 144 5.95 18.14 -13.66
CA THR A 144 5.45 18.38 -15.02
C THR A 144 6.55 18.87 -15.95
N ALA A 145 6.48 18.51 -17.23
CA ALA A 145 7.43 18.95 -18.22
C ALA A 145 7.16 20.41 -18.69
N SER A 146 5.89 20.84 -18.71
CA SER A 146 5.50 22.17 -19.17
C SER A 146 4.21 22.63 -18.46
N PRO A 147 4.23 23.72 -17.67
CA PRO A 147 5.46 24.40 -17.21
C PRO A 147 6.31 23.47 -16.34
N SER A 148 7.62 23.68 -16.35
CA SER A 148 8.55 22.79 -15.62
C SER A 148 8.32 22.87 -14.10
N VAL A 149 7.80 21.80 -13.54
CA VAL A 149 7.76 21.56 -12.09
C VAL A 149 8.67 20.37 -11.81
N PRO A 150 9.71 20.52 -10.99
CA PRO A 150 10.65 19.43 -10.75
C PRO A 150 9.98 18.28 -9.99
N THR A 151 10.45 17.07 -10.27
CA THR A 151 10.19 15.91 -9.42
C THR A 151 10.67 16.17 -8.01
N SER A 152 9.86 15.79 -7.04
CA SER A 152 10.15 16.08 -5.62
C SER A 152 9.47 15.09 -4.69
N ILE A 153 9.89 15.13 -3.43
CA ILE A 153 9.19 14.46 -2.32
C ILE A 153 8.66 15.54 -1.39
N SER A 154 7.33 15.68 -1.30
CA SER A 154 6.72 16.48 -0.24
C SER A 154 6.68 15.67 1.05
N VAL A 155 7.15 16.27 2.15
CA VAL A 155 7.16 15.63 3.46
C VAL A 155 6.21 16.36 4.39
N PHE A 156 5.38 15.57 5.07
CA PHE A 156 4.45 16.07 6.09
C PHE A 156 4.74 15.38 7.43
N SER A 157 4.69 16.13 8.51
CA SER A 157 4.56 15.54 9.85
C SER A 157 3.12 15.08 10.05
N ILE A 158 2.96 13.95 10.75
CA ILE A 158 1.67 13.34 11.06
C ILE A 158 1.35 13.59 12.54
N ASP A 159 0.22 14.22 12.85
CA ASP A 159 -0.36 14.15 14.20
C ASP A 159 -0.82 12.72 14.46
N THR A 160 -0.06 11.96 15.24
CA THR A 160 -0.29 10.54 15.48
C THR A 160 -1.57 10.24 16.28
N ALA A 161 -2.21 11.26 16.87
CA ALA A 161 -3.50 11.13 17.55
C ALA A 161 -4.69 11.37 16.62
N ARG A 162 -4.53 12.20 15.57
CA ARG A 162 -5.63 12.66 14.71
C ARG A 162 -5.43 12.35 13.23
N GLY A 163 -4.26 11.89 12.81
CA GLY A 163 -3.92 11.66 11.41
C GLY A 163 -3.74 12.91 10.56
N LEU A 164 -3.70 14.10 11.17
CA LEU A 164 -3.58 15.38 10.46
C LEU A 164 -2.16 15.56 9.91
N LEU A 165 -2.08 16.17 8.73
CA LEU A 165 -0.83 16.43 8.01
C LEU A 165 -0.43 17.90 8.13
N THR A 166 0.84 18.14 8.47
CA THR A 166 1.44 19.48 8.46
C THR A 166 2.73 19.44 7.64
N PRO A 167 2.94 20.34 6.66
CA PRO A 167 4.16 20.35 5.86
C PRO A 167 5.41 20.55 6.73
N VAL A 168 6.45 19.76 6.44
CA VAL A 168 7.77 19.90 7.09
C VAL A 168 8.51 21.10 6.49
N ALA A 169 9.27 21.82 7.31
CA ALA A 169 10.09 22.95 6.85
C ALA A 169 11.09 22.50 5.77
N GLY A 170 11.20 23.24 4.69
CA GLY A 170 12.04 22.90 3.54
C GLY A 170 11.41 21.95 2.53
N SER A 171 10.22 21.39 2.83
CA SER A 171 9.47 20.60 1.84
C SER A 171 8.90 21.48 0.72
N PRO A 172 8.89 21.00 -0.56
CA PRO A 172 9.34 19.69 -1.04
C PRO A 172 10.86 19.61 -1.26
N PHE A 173 11.38 18.36 -1.17
CA PHE A 173 12.78 18.07 -1.43
C PHE A 173 12.94 17.58 -2.88
N SER A 174 13.79 18.26 -3.65
CA SER A 174 14.05 17.92 -5.07
C SER A 174 15.10 16.83 -5.19
N PHE A 175 15.07 16.10 -6.30
CA PHE A 175 16.11 15.15 -6.68
C PHE A 175 17.27 15.89 -7.34
N ALA A 176 18.46 15.79 -6.76
CA ALA A 176 19.66 16.45 -7.32
C ALA A 176 20.28 15.65 -8.48
N SER A 177 20.08 14.33 -8.52
CA SER A 177 20.79 13.40 -9.40
C SER A 177 20.02 12.99 -10.67
N LEU A 178 18.77 13.41 -10.87
CA LEU A 178 17.93 12.96 -11.99
C LEU A 178 17.67 14.10 -12.99
N SER A 179 18.01 13.87 -14.28
CA SER A 179 17.85 14.88 -15.34
C SER A 179 16.48 14.86 -16.04
N ALA A 180 15.78 13.72 -16.04
CA ALA A 180 14.46 13.55 -16.65
C ALA A 180 13.67 12.47 -15.88
N PRO A 181 13.31 12.71 -14.63
CA PRO A 181 12.74 11.68 -13.78
C PRO A 181 11.30 11.34 -14.16
N ASN A 182 10.99 10.05 -14.07
CA ASN A 182 9.63 9.51 -14.11
C ASN A 182 9.44 8.59 -12.91
N PRO A 183 9.38 9.15 -11.68
CA PRO A 183 9.30 8.36 -10.46
C PRO A 183 7.99 7.59 -10.41
N GLN A 184 8.06 6.34 -9.93
CA GLN A 184 6.93 5.41 -9.90
C GLN A 184 6.50 5.08 -8.47
N PHE A 185 7.44 4.63 -7.63
CA PHE A 185 7.17 4.19 -6.27
C PHE A 185 8.10 4.83 -5.27
N ILE A 186 7.59 5.05 -4.06
CA ILE A 186 8.35 5.44 -2.89
C ILE A 186 8.11 4.44 -1.77
N VAL A 187 9.18 3.98 -1.12
CA VAL A 187 9.09 3.12 0.06
C VAL A 187 9.97 3.66 1.18
N ALA A 188 9.47 3.58 2.42
CA ALA A 188 10.24 3.90 3.61
C ALA A 188 10.80 2.61 4.23
N SER A 189 12.03 2.64 4.70
CA SER A 189 12.62 1.51 5.43
C SER A 189 11.82 1.22 6.70
N PRO A 190 11.49 -0.04 7.00
CA PRO A 190 10.72 -0.40 8.18
C PRO A 190 11.51 -0.28 9.49
N THR A 191 12.85 -0.22 9.44
CA THR A 191 13.72 -0.26 10.63
C THR A 191 14.68 0.91 10.76
N SER A 192 14.81 1.74 9.73
CA SER A 192 15.79 2.82 9.66
C SER A 192 15.22 4.07 8.99
N GLY A 193 15.83 5.22 9.22
CA GLY A 193 15.43 6.49 8.66
C GLY A 193 15.84 6.68 7.20
N PHE A 194 15.45 5.77 6.29
CA PHE A 194 15.74 5.88 4.86
C PHE A 194 14.49 5.77 4.02
N VAL A 195 14.52 6.43 2.86
CA VAL A 195 13.48 6.39 1.84
C VAL A 195 14.13 6.09 0.49
N TYR A 196 13.48 5.23 -0.30
CA TYR A 196 13.94 4.83 -1.63
C TYR A 196 12.85 5.13 -2.65
N VAL A 197 13.27 5.62 -3.82
CA VAL A 197 12.37 5.98 -4.92
C VAL A 197 12.82 5.28 -6.19
N SER A 198 11.90 4.55 -6.83
CA SER A 198 12.14 3.98 -8.17
C SER A 198 11.85 5.00 -9.26
N ASP A 199 12.68 5.02 -10.30
CA ASP A 199 12.50 5.85 -11.47
C ASP A 199 12.44 5.00 -12.74
N GLY A 200 11.29 5.06 -13.43
CA GLY A 200 11.03 4.26 -14.62
C GLY A 200 11.75 4.77 -15.87
N ALA A 201 12.02 6.06 -15.98
CA ALA A 201 12.66 6.61 -17.19
C ALA A 201 14.18 6.40 -17.19
N SER A 202 14.81 6.57 -16.04
CA SER A 202 16.27 6.42 -15.90
C SER A 202 16.73 5.00 -15.54
N GLY A 203 15.80 4.13 -15.12
CA GLY A 203 16.15 2.79 -14.64
C GLY A 203 16.98 2.82 -13.36
N THR A 204 16.68 3.77 -12.45
CA THR A 204 17.47 4.02 -11.25
C THR A 204 16.65 3.94 -9.96
N ILE A 205 17.35 3.85 -8.83
CA ILE A 205 16.78 3.98 -7.48
C ILE A 205 17.52 5.15 -6.80
N SER A 206 16.75 6.17 -6.40
CA SER A 206 17.25 7.26 -5.55
C SER A 206 17.11 6.90 -4.08
N MET A 207 18.07 7.34 -3.26
CA MET A 207 18.20 6.99 -1.85
C MET A 207 18.28 8.26 -1.00
N PHE A 208 17.48 8.34 0.07
CA PHE A 208 17.46 9.50 0.97
C PHE A 208 17.54 9.07 2.43
N SER A 209 18.31 9.80 3.21
CA SER A 209 18.23 9.76 4.67
C SER A 209 17.16 10.72 5.18
N VAL A 210 16.48 10.32 6.26
CA VAL A 210 15.42 11.10 6.91
C VAL A 210 15.98 11.65 8.23
N GLY A 211 16.09 12.97 8.32
CA GLY A 211 16.48 13.66 9.56
C GLY A 211 15.37 13.62 10.62
N ALA A 212 15.69 13.93 11.86
CA ALA A 212 14.75 13.92 12.99
C ALA A 212 13.55 14.87 12.80
N SER A 213 13.70 15.92 12.01
CA SER A 213 12.62 16.87 11.65
C SER A 213 11.85 16.47 10.38
N GLY A 214 12.16 15.33 9.75
CA GLY A 214 11.59 14.91 8.47
C GLY A 214 12.29 15.47 7.24
N THR A 215 13.39 16.20 7.40
CA THR A 215 14.22 16.69 6.28
C THR A 215 14.84 15.53 5.53
N LEU A 216 14.85 15.61 4.19
CA LEU A 216 15.47 14.59 3.35
C LEU A 216 16.85 15.06 2.85
N THR A 217 17.83 14.16 2.90
CA THR A 217 19.14 14.36 2.29
C THR A 217 19.45 13.20 1.37
N GLU A 218 19.75 13.49 0.10
CA GLU A 218 20.13 12.46 -0.88
C GLU A 218 21.48 11.83 -0.48
N ILE A 219 21.54 10.49 -0.38
CA ILE A 219 22.70 9.76 0.17
C ILE A 219 23.83 9.68 -0.85
N ALA A 220 23.49 9.45 -2.12
CA ALA A 220 24.44 9.30 -3.23
C ALA A 220 23.69 9.56 -4.53
N PRO A 221 24.40 9.67 -5.66
CA PRO A 221 23.75 9.64 -6.96
C PRO A 221 22.84 8.42 -7.09
N ALA A 222 21.72 8.57 -7.80
CA ALA A 222 20.77 7.48 -8.01
C ALA A 222 21.47 6.23 -8.58
N LEU A 223 21.18 5.07 -8.03
CA LEU A 223 21.77 3.79 -8.42
C LEU A 223 21.09 3.24 -9.67
N SER A 224 21.82 3.05 -10.78
CA SER A 224 21.31 2.32 -11.94
C SER A 224 21.22 0.83 -11.63
N ILE A 225 20.07 0.20 -11.98
CA ILE A 225 19.88 -1.24 -11.81
C ILE A 225 20.30 -2.07 -13.02
N GLY A 226 20.73 -1.40 -14.11
CA GLY A 226 21.25 -2.03 -15.33
C GLY A 226 20.88 -1.28 -16.60
N ALA A 227 21.53 -1.64 -17.71
CA ALA A 227 21.30 -1.01 -18.99
C ALA A 227 19.88 -1.30 -19.51
N GLY A 228 19.19 -0.25 -19.98
CA GLY A 228 17.85 -0.35 -20.53
C GLY A 228 16.77 -0.74 -19.51
N ALA A 229 17.07 -0.70 -18.22
CA ALA A 229 16.13 -1.04 -17.16
C ALA A 229 15.01 0.02 -17.04
N THR A 230 13.86 -0.45 -16.59
CA THR A 230 12.72 0.39 -16.20
C THR A 230 12.28 -0.05 -14.81
N VAL A 231 12.65 0.71 -13.78
CA VAL A 231 12.29 0.36 -12.39
C VAL A 231 10.84 0.73 -12.14
N ALA A 232 9.99 -0.28 -12.01
CA ALA A 232 8.58 -0.11 -11.64
C ALA A 232 8.42 -0.16 -10.12
N GLY A 233 7.79 -1.22 -9.58
CA GLY A 233 7.60 -1.38 -8.14
C GLY A 233 8.87 -1.78 -7.39
N ILE A 234 9.01 -1.28 -6.16
CA ILE A 234 10.06 -1.65 -5.23
C ILE A 234 9.47 -2.04 -3.88
N ALA A 235 10.13 -2.95 -3.16
CA ALA A 235 9.78 -3.32 -1.80
C ALA A 235 11.04 -3.54 -0.96
N ILE A 236 10.91 -3.34 0.35
CA ILE A 236 11.96 -3.62 1.34
C ILE A 236 11.45 -4.74 2.24
N ASP A 237 12.32 -5.67 2.62
CA ASP A 237 11.97 -6.71 3.57
C ASP A 237 11.67 -6.11 4.97
N SER A 238 10.93 -6.84 5.79
CA SER A 238 10.52 -6.40 7.14
C SER A 238 11.68 -6.12 8.08
N LYS A 239 12.87 -6.63 7.76
CA LYS A 239 14.11 -6.44 8.54
C LYS A 239 14.91 -5.21 8.08
N GLY A 240 14.50 -4.56 6.97
CA GLY A 240 15.22 -3.43 6.38
C GLY A 240 16.59 -3.78 5.83
N GLN A 241 16.81 -5.05 5.48
CA GLN A 241 18.12 -5.56 5.05
C GLN A 241 18.26 -5.65 3.52
N PHE A 242 17.16 -5.88 2.81
CA PHE A 242 17.16 -6.06 1.36
C PHE A 242 16.06 -5.26 0.67
N LEU A 243 16.41 -4.69 -0.49
CA LEU A 243 15.49 -4.03 -1.40
C LEU A 243 15.36 -4.86 -2.68
N TYR A 244 14.13 -5.03 -3.14
CA TYR A 244 13.76 -5.75 -4.37
C TYR A 244 13.11 -4.77 -5.34
N ALA A 245 13.56 -4.77 -6.60
CA ALA A 245 13.12 -3.86 -7.63
C ALA A 245 12.69 -4.61 -8.90
N ALA A 246 11.46 -4.39 -9.35
CA ALA A 246 10.93 -4.94 -10.58
C ALA A 246 11.49 -4.16 -11.78
N ASP A 247 12.29 -4.81 -12.62
CA ASP A 247 12.75 -4.32 -13.91
C ASP A 247 11.79 -4.77 -15.01
N SER A 248 10.82 -3.91 -15.31
CA SER A 248 9.74 -4.23 -16.22
C SER A 248 10.18 -4.35 -17.68
N ALA A 249 11.29 -3.69 -18.07
CA ALA A 249 11.82 -3.76 -19.43
C ALA A 249 12.60 -5.06 -19.68
N ASN A 250 13.36 -5.55 -18.69
CA ASN A 250 14.22 -6.70 -18.83
C ASN A 250 13.63 -8.00 -18.25
N ASN A 251 12.39 -7.97 -17.72
CA ASN A 251 11.70 -9.12 -17.13
C ASN A 251 12.47 -9.75 -15.95
N LYS A 252 12.99 -8.91 -15.06
CA LYS A 252 13.87 -9.32 -13.96
C LYS A 252 13.49 -8.64 -12.65
N ILE A 253 14.00 -9.21 -11.55
CA ILE A 253 13.99 -8.60 -10.22
C ILE A 253 15.44 -8.33 -9.83
N ALA A 254 15.80 -7.06 -9.70
CA ALA A 254 17.08 -6.66 -9.13
C ALA A 254 16.97 -6.64 -7.61
N THR A 255 17.96 -7.22 -6.92
CA THR A 255 18.00 -7.29 -5.46
C THR A 255 19.26 -6.65 -4.92
N PHE A 256 19.11 -5.90 -3.83
CA PHE A 256 20.18 -5.13 -3.22
C PHE A 256 20.19 -5.35 -1.70
N SER A 257 21.37 -5.45 -1.12
CA SER A 257 21.55 -5.29 0.32
C SER A 257 21.55 -3.81 0.68
N ILE A 258 20.95 -3.48 1.83
CA ILE A 258 20.89 -2.11 2.38
C ILE A 258 21.98 -1.99 3.44
N ALA A 259 22.94 -1.10 3.20
CA ALA A 259 24.00 -0.79 4.17
C ALA A 259 23.46 0.04 5.35
N ALA A 260 24.18 0.09 6.46
CA ALA A 260 23.81 0.89 7.65
C ALA A 260 23.64 2.41 7.34
N GLY A 261 24.30 2.93 6.31
CA GLY A 261 24.15 4.30 5.81
C GLY A 261 23.07 4.47 4.73
N GLY A 262 22.23 3.45 4.47
CA GLY A 262 21.16 3.48 3.48
C GLY A 262 21.59 3.23 2.04
N GLY A 263 22.89 3.09 1.77
CA GLY A 263 23.40 2.79 0.43
C GLY A 263 23.03 1.36 -0.01
N LEU A 264 22.86 1.16 -1.31
CA LEU A 264 22.47 -0.11 -1.93
C LEU A 264 23.66 -0.78 -2.60
N SER A 265 23.80 -2.11 -2.42
CA SER A 265 24.78 -2.94 -3.10
C SER A 265 24.12 -4.18 -3.71
N PRO A 266 24.39 -4.56 -4.98
CA PRO A 266 23.79 -5.73 -5.60
C PRO A 266 24.05 -7.01 -4.81
N VAL A 267 23.03 -7.85 -4.66
CA VAL A 267 23.15 -9.19 -4.08
C VAL A 267 23.75 -10.15 -5.12
N ALA A 268 24.56 -11.09 -4.67
CA ALA A 268 25.16 -12.11 -5.56
C ALA A 268 24.08 -12.86 -6.35
N GLY A 269 24.26 -12.98 -7.66
CA GLY A 269 23.29 -13.57 -8.58
C GLY A 269 22.19 -12.63 -9.07
N SER A 270 22.06 -11.42 -8.50
CA SER A 270 21.13 -10.41 -9.00
C SER A 270 21.58 -9.88 -10.39
N PRO A 271 20.62 -9.58 -11.33
CA PRO A 271 19.17 -9.71 -11.20
C PRO A 271 18.65 -11.12 -11.54
N PHE A 272 17.52 -11.50 -10.93
CA PHE A 272 16.86 -12.80 -11.11
C PHE A 272 15.76 -12.72 -12.16
N ALA A 273 15.52 -13.80 -12.94
CA ALA A 273 14.45 -13.85 -13.93
C ALA A 273 13.08 -13.84 -13.26
N ALA A 274 12.11 -13.19 -13.91
CA ALA A 274 10.70 -13.16 -13.52
C ALA A 274 9.81 -13.40 -14.75
N GLY A 275 8.49 -13.28 -14.61
CA GLY A 275 7.57 -13.25 -15.75
C GLY A 275 7.72 -11.96 -16.56
N THR A 276 6.94 -11.85 -17.67
CA THR A 276 7.01 -10.71 -18.56
C THR A 276 6.43 -9.44 -17.93
N LYS A 277 7.16 -8.35 -18.02
CA LYS A 277 6.79 -7.01 -17.51
C LYS A 277 6.40 -7.06 -16.01
N PRO A 278 7.32 -7.42 -15.10
CA PRO A 278 7.06 -7.31 -13.67
C PRO A 278 6.88 -5.84 -13.29
N VAL A 279 5.84 -5.51 -12.51
CA VAL A 279 5.48 -4.12 -12.19
C VAL A 279 5.33 -3.85 -10.70
N ALA A 280 5.11 -4.87 -9.88
CA ALA A 280 5.03 -4.73 -8.44
C ALA A 280 5.61 -5.96 -7.74
N VAL A 281 6.16 -5.74 -6.55
CA VAL A 281 6.75 -6.75 -5.69
C VAL A 281 6.22 -6.61 -4.27
N ALA A 282 6.00 -7.74 -3.57
CA ALA A 282 5.68 -7.76 -2.15
C ALA A 282 6.49 -8.84 -1.45
N VAL A 283 7.01 -8.51 -0.27
CA VAL A 283 7.73 -9.42 0.61
C VAL A 283 6.83 -9.77 1.78
N ASP A 284 6.80 -11.02 2.19
CA ASP A 284 6.09 -11.44 3.39
C ASP A 284 6.74 -10.86 4.66
N SER A 285 5.98 -10.75 5.74
CA SER A 285 6.47 -10.13 6.99
C SER A 285 7.60 -10.91 7.66
N THR A 286 7.84 -12.16 7.28
CA THR A 286 8.96 -12.98 7.78
C THR A 286 10.24 -12.80 6.96
N ALA A 287 10.17 -12.09 5.82
CA ALA A 287 11.25 -11.97 4.83
C ALA A 287 11.71 -13.32 4.27
N SER A 288 10.78 -14.26 4.09
CA SER A 288 11.02 -15.61 3.58
C SER A 288 10.61 -15.77 2.12
N PHE A 289 9.57 -15.01 1.68
CA PHE A 289 8.99 -15.13 0.35
C PHE A 289 8.78 -13.77 -0.31
N LEU A 290 8.99 -13.75 -1.63
CA LEU A 290 8.73 -12.60 -2.50
C LEU A 290 7.71 -13.01 -3.56
N TYR A 291 6.72 -12.15 -3.80
CA TYR A 291 5.71 -12.28 -4.85
C TYR A 291 5.81 -11.13 -5.83
N VAL A 292 5.63 -11.41 -7.11
CA VAL A 292 5.82 -10.46 -8.20
C VAL A 292 4.62 -10.46 -9.12
N ALA A 293 3.99 -9.31 -9.32
CA ALA A 293 2.93 -9.14 -10.32
C ALA A 293 3.56 -8.93 -11.71
N ASN A 294 3.36 -9.88 -12.59
CA ASN A 294 3.85 -9.85 -13.96
C ASN A 294 2.72 -9.39 -14.90
N GLN A 295 2.67 -8.08 -15.19
CA GLN A 295 1.59 -7.49 -15.99
C GLN A 295 1.51 -8.08 -17.39
N GLY A 296 2.66 -8.32 -18.04
CA GLY A 296 2.72 -8.80 -19.42
C GLY A 296 2.35 -10.27 -19.56
N SER A 297 2.71 -11.12 -18.60
CA SER A 297 2.39 -12.56 -18.61
C SER A 297 1.14 -12.91 -17.82
N ASN A 298 0.44 -11.94 -17.21
CA ASN A 298 -0.85 -12.15 -16.51
C ASN A 298 -0.78 -13.15 -15.36
N ASN A 299 0.31 -13.15 -14.60
CA ASN A 299 0.53 -14.10 -13.52
C ASN A 299 1.33 -13.47 -12.36
N VAL A 300 1.50 -14.26 -11.31
CA VAL A 300 2.34 -13.93 -10.15
C VAL A 300 3.49 -14.92 -10.08
N SER A 301 4.73 -14.44 -10.12
CA SER A 301 5.89 -15.25 -9.76
C SER A 301 6.07 -15.25 -8.25
N ALA A 302 6.47 -16.40 -7.70
CA ALA A 302 6.76 -16.58 -6.28
C ALA A 302 8.18 -17.09 -6.08
N PHE A 303 8.89 -16.48 -5.13
CA PHE A 303 10.29 -16.80 -4.85
C PHE A 303 10.50 -17.04 -3.36
N LYS A 304 11.38 -17.97 -3.03
CA LYS A 304 11.99 -18.10 -1.72
C LYS A 304 13.17 -17.15 -1.61
N ILE A 305 13.27 -16.45 -0.49
CA ILE A 305 14.36 -15.52 -0.18
C ILE A 305 15.40 -16.22 0.68
N ASN A 306 16.67 -16.11 0.30
CA ASN A 306 17.81 -16.54 1.11
C ASN A 306 18.90 -15.47 1.06
N ALA A 307 19.07 -14.71 2.14
CA ALA A 307 20.01 -13.57 2.22
C ALA A 307 19.91 -12.63 1.00
N GLY A 308 18.67 -12.28 0.59
CA GLY A 308 18.36 -11.42 -0.55
C GLY A 308 18.40 -12.10 -1.92
N ALA A 309 19.01 -13.29 -2.05
CA ALA A 309 18.97 -14.07 -3.27
C ALA A 309 17.60 -14.74 -3.45
N LEU A 310 17.15 -14.85 -4.70
CA LEU A 310 15.82 -15.38 -5.04
C LEU A 310 15.94 -16.76 -5.71
N THR A 311 15.12 -17.69 -5.24
CA THR A 311 14.93 -19.00 -5.90
C THR A 311 13.45 -19.17 -6.20
N GLU A 312 13.08 -19.38 -7.46
CA GLU A 312 11.68 -19.54 -7.85
C GLU A 312 11.07 -20.79 -7.20
N ILE A 313 9.86 -20.64 -6.65
CA ILE A 313 9.13 -21.71 -5.96
C ILE A 313 8.52 -22.66 -7.00
N SER A 314 8.56 -23.95 -6.71
CA SER A 314 7.94 -24.97 -7.57
C SER A 314 6.46 -24.69 -7.77
N GLY A 315 5.98 -24.73 -9.02
CA GLY A 315 4.63 -24.36 -9.40
C GLY A 315 4.43 -22.88 -9.77
N SER A 316 5.44 -22.02 -9.51
CA SER A 316 5.47 -20.65 -10.03
C SER A 316 5.76 -20.68 -11.56
N PRO A 317 5.17 -19.71 -12.34
CA PRO A 317 4.25 -18.64 -11.92
C PRO A 317 2.80 -19.08 -11.84
N TYR A 318 2.00 -18.39 -11.01
CA TYR A 318 0.58 -18.67 -10.77
C TYR A 318 -0.32 -17.73 -11.59
N ALA A 319 -1.28 -18.27 -12.35
CA ALA A 319 -2.25 -17.45 -13.07
C ALA A 319 -3.17 -16.69 -12.10
N VAL A 320 -3.38 -15.38 -12.33
CA VAL A 320 -4.22 -14.54 -11.44
C VAL A 320 -5.72 -14.71 -11.69
N VAL A 321 -6.11 -15.15 -12.90
CA VAL A 321 -7.48 -15.54 -13.28
C VAL A 321 -7.40 -16.63 -14.34
N THR A 322 -8.51 -17.32 -14.56
CA THR A 322 -8.58 -18.42 -15.55
C THR A 322 -8.91 -17.93 -16.96
N THR A 323 -9.39 -16.70 -17.13
CA THR A 323 -9.84 -16.16 -18.43
C THR A 323 -9.55 -14.66 -18.54
N GLY A 324 -9.38 -14.20 -19.79
CA GLY A 324 -9.16 -12.78 -20.10
C GLY A 324 -7.68 -12.34 -20.00
N ALA A 325 -7.45 -11.02 -20.06
CA ALA A 325 -6.15 -10.37 -19.89
C ALA A 325 -6.18 -9.51 -18.63
N PRO A 326 -5.92 -10.08 -17.46
CA PRO A 326 -6.12 -9.40 -16.17
C PRO A 326 -5.18 -8.23 -15.95
N GLN A 327 -3.97 -8.25 -16.51
CA GLN A 327 -2.96 -7.20 -16.34
C GLN A 327 -2.76 -6.85 -14.85
N PRO A 328 -2.21 -7.76 -14.03
CA PRO A 328 -1.93 -7.48 -12.64
C PRO A 328 -0.94 -6.31 -12.52
N ILE A 329 -1.28 -5.31 -11.69
CA ILE A 329 -0.46 -4.10 -11.56
C ILE A 329 0.02 -3.83 -10.14
N PHE A 330 -0.63 -4.41 -9.16
CA PHE A 330 -0.25 -4.30 -7.76
C PHE A 330 -0.61 -5.56 -6.98
N LEU A 331 0.12 -5.84 -5.94
CA LEU A 331 -0.16 -6.95 -5.03
C LEU A 331 0.23 -6.60 -3.59
N THR A 332 -0.47 -7.20 -2.64
CA THR A 332 -0.18 -7.07 -1.21
C THR A 332 -0.55 -8.34 -0.48
N LEU A 333 0.22 -8.65 0.57
CA LEU A 333 -0.13 -9.68 1.53
C LEU A 333 -1.04 -9.10 2.62
N ASP A 334 -1.93 -9.92 3.15
CA ASP A 334 -2.54 -9.62 4.43
C ASP A 334 -1.48 -9.70 5.55
N VAL A 335 -1.73 -9.06 6.68
CA VAL A 335 -0.73 -8.99 7.78
C VAL A 335 -0.42 -10.36 8.36
N SER A 336 -1.33 -11.32 8.25
CA SER A 336 -1.11 -12.70 8.70
C SER A 336 -0.25 -13.54 7.75
N ASN A 337 0.09 -13.01 6.57
CA ASN A 337 0.74 -13.71 5.44
C ASN A 337 -0.02 -14.97 4.97
N LYS A 338 -1.32 -15.04 5.22
CA LYS A 338 -2.15 -16.17 4.76
C LYS A 338 -2.74 -15.95 3.39
N PHE A 339 -2.90 -14.69 2.98
CA PHE A 339 -3.54 -14.34 1.73
C PHE A 339 -2.72 -13.31 0.96
N LEU A 340 -2.71 -13.47 -0.36
CA LEU A 340 -2.14 -12.53 -1.30
C LEU A 340 -3.26 -11.98 -2.19
N TYR A 341 -3.43 -10.66 -2.21
CA TYR A 341 -4.39 -9.96 -3.04
C TYR A 341 -3.69 -9.28 -4.21
N VAL A 342 -4.25 -9.43 -5.40
CA VAL A 342 -3.67 -8.90 -6.65
C VAL A 342 -4.69 -8.03 -7.37
N ALA A 343 -4.35 -6.77 -7.61
CA ALA A 343 -5.15 -5.82 -8.38
C ALA A 343 -4.97 -6.06 -9.87
N ASN A 344 -6.05 -6.40 -10.58
CA ASN A 344 -6.09 -6.69 -12.01
C ASN A 344 -6.73 -5.53 -12.76
N LEU A 345 -5.92 -4.68 -13.39
CA LEU A 345 -6.38 -3.49 -14.11
C LEU A 345 -7.26 -3.86 -15.31
N GLY A 346 -6.84 -4.87 -16.08
CA GLY A 346 -7.48 -5.23 -17.35
C GLY A 346 -8.86 -5.87 -17.20
N THR A 347 -9.12 -6.58 -16.09
CA THR A 347 -10.41 -7.22 -15.80
C THR A 347 -11.21 -6.53 -14.72
N SER A 348 -10.74 -5.38 -14.21
CA SER A 348 -11.39 -4.63 -13.12
C SER A 348 -11.72 -5.53 -11.91
N SER A 349 -10.77 -6.36 -11.50
CA SER A 349 -10.98 -7.39 -10.47
C SER A 349 -9.81 -7.47 -9.48
N ILE A 350 -10.04 -8.14 -8.37
CA ILE A 350 -9.00 -8.50 -7.39
C ILE A 350 -8.93 -10.01 -7.34
N SER A 351 -7.76 -10.59 -7.62
CA SER A 351 -7.51 -11.99 -7.37
C SER A 351 -7.01 -12.20 -5.95
N ALA A 352 -7.46 -13.27 -5.30
CA ALA A 352 -6.99 -13.65 -3.97
C ALA A 352 -6.45 -15.07 -3.99
N PHE A 353 -5.29 -15.25 -3.37
CA PHE A 353 -4.63 -16.53 -3.21
C PHE A 353 -4.45 -16.85 -1.73
N GLY A 354 -4.68 -18.12 -1.36
CA GLY A 354 -4.16 -18.66 -0.12
C GLY A 354 -2.65 -18.86 -0.23
N VAL A 355 -1.90 -18.41 0.76
CA VAL A 355 -0.44 -18.57 0.86
C VAL A 355 -0.13 -19.70 1.81
N LYS A 356 0.61 -20.71 1.35
CA LYS A 356 1.07 -21.79 2.20
C LYS A 356 2.37 -21.39 2.90
N SER A 357 2.28 -21.16 4.20
CA SER A 357 3.39 -20.61 5.01
C SER A 357 4.64 -21.47 5.05
N ALA A 358 4.52 -22.78 4.78
CA ALA A 358 5.66 -23.69 4.83
C ALA A 358 6.63 -23.54 3.64
N ASP A 359 6.13 -23.18 2.47
CA ASP A 359 6.87 -23.18 1.22
C ASP A 359 6.58 -21.99 0.29
N GLY A 360 5.65 -21.08 0.67
CA GLY A 360 5.30 -19.89 -0.10
C GLY A 360 4.46 -20.16 -1.36
N THR A 361 3.98 -21.40 -1.57
CA THR A 361 3.14 -21.73 -2.71
C THR A 361 1.79 -21.02 -2.62
N LEU A 362 1.21 -20.68 -3.79
CA LEU A 362 -0.06 -19.98 -3.91
C LEU A 362 -1.16 -20.94 -4.40
N ALA A 363 -2.35 -20.80 -3.83
CA ALA A 363 -3.58 -21.45 -4.31
C ALA A 363 -4.64 -20.39 -4.54
N LEU A 364 -5.13 -20.26 -5.80
CA LEU A 364 -6.21 -19.32 -6.11
C LEU A 364 -7.46 -19.71 -5.32
N LEU A 365 -8.09 -18.75 -4.64
CA LEU A 365 -9.32 -19.00 -3.88
C LEU A 365 -10.49 -19.29 -4.81
N THR A 366 -11.43 -20.11 -4.37
CA THR A 366 -12.55 -20.61 -5.19
C THR A 366 -13.43 -19.47 -5.73
N ASP A 367 -13.66 -18.41 -4.95
CA ASP A 367 -14.49 -17.27 -5.33
C ASP A 367 -13.70 -16.13 -5.98
N SER A 368 -12.40 -16.34 -6.22
CA SER A 368 -11.55 -15.41 -6.95
C SER A 368 -11.79 -15.52 -8.47
N PRO A 369 -11.76 -14.41 -9.23
CA PRO A 369 -11.50 -13.04 -8.79
C PRO A 369 -12.76 -12.31 -8.32
N PHE A 370 -12.59 -11.40 -7.36
CA PHE A 370 -13.66 -10.50 -6.92
C PHE A 370 -13.77 -9.34 -7.92
N GLN A 371 -14.96 -9.22 -8.55
CA GLN A 371 -15.23 -8.18 -9.55
C GLN A 371 -15.38 -6.82 -8.90
N GLN A 372 -14.74 -5.81 -9.49
CA GLN A 372 -14.81 -4.43 -9.08
C GLN A 372 -15.38 -3.58 -10.21
N ALA A 373 -16.19 -2.58 -9.86
CA ALA A 373 -16.71 -1.63 -10.87
C ALA A 373 -15.64 -0.61 -11.31
N ILE A 374 -14.45 -0.65 -10.70
CA ILE A 374 -13.32 0.25 -10.98
C ILE A 374 -12.12 -0.57 -11.45
N GLN A 375 -11.25 0.05 -12.23
CA GLN A 375 -9.94 -0.51 -12.58
C GLN A 375 -9.00 -0.33 -11.38
N PRO A 376 -8.76 -1.35 -10.55
CA PRO A 376 -7.99 -1.20 -9.32
C PRO A 376 -6.53 -0.90 -9.63
N LEU A 377 -5.95 0.09 -8.93
CA LEU A 377 -4.55 0.49 -9.03
C LEU A 377 -3.74 0.03 -7.82
N TRP A 378 -4.34 0.04 -6.64
CA TRP A 378 -3.68 -0.22 -5.37
C TRP A 378 -4.60 -0.89 -4.38
N ILE A 379 -4.04 -1.77 -3.55
CA ILE A 379 -4.73 -2.43 -2.44
C ILE A 379 -3.88 -2.27 -1.18
N ALA A 380 -4.53 -1.99 -0.06
CA ALA A 380 -3.89 -1.99 1.25
C ALA A 380 -4.73 -2.80 2.24
N SER A 381 -4.10 -3.72 2.97
CA SER A 381 -4.71 -4.54 4.03
C SER A 381 -4.32 -4.00 5.40
N THR A 382 -5.27 -3.97 6.36
CA THR A 382 -5.08 -3.37 7.69
C THR A 382 -4.66 -4.36 8.76
N GLN A 383 -4.81 -5.63 8.54
CA GLN A 383 -4.40 -6.68 9.48
C GLN A 383 -3.47 -7.66 8.86
#